data_7ff4915ff14f70ecfd1aad29ea7f4f3f
#
_entry.id   7ff4915ff14f70ecfd1aad29ea7f4f3f
#
_cell.length_a   1.000
_cell.length_b   1.000
_cell.length_c   1.000
_cell.angle_alpha   90.00
_cell.angle_beta   90.00
_cell.angle_gamma   90.00
#
_symmetry.space_group_name_H-M   'P 1'
#
loop_
_entity.id
_entity.type
_entity.pdbx_description
1 polymer ?
#
loop_
_entity_poly.entity_id
_entity_poly.type
_entity_poly.pdbx_seq_one_letter_code
_entity_poly.pdbx_strand_id
1 'polypeptide(L)'
;MNPTERVREMEKMVNRSHVLVVPLPGAGHINPMLQFSRRLVSKGLKVTFVITKFISKSRQLGSSIGSIQLDTISDGYDDGFNQAGSWEPYLSSLHDVGPKTLSELIRRYQTSSSPIHAVIYEPFLAWALDVAKDFGLFAAAFFTHACAVDYIFYNVYHEVLKMPVSSTPVLIEGLPLLLELQDLPTFVVLPDSYPANVKMTMSQFANLDKADWILINTFYKLECEVVDTMSKVCPLLTIGPTIPSIYLDKTYPAIRELLLGQFSNFLEARWLIWNSFNELEVEVVNWMRINITAFWCLNVALFPCKQNLEYH
;
A
#
# COMPACT_ATOMS: atom_id res chain seq x y z
N MET A 1 -14.17 30.71 -20.96
CA MET A 1 -13.15 30.78 -19.90
C MET A 1 -11.80 30.51 -20.51
N ASN A 2 -10.85 31.44 -20.36
CA ASN A 2 -9.51 31.37 -20.90
C ASN A 2 -8.76 30.18 -20.23
N PRO A 3 -7.88 29.41 -20.94
CA PRO A 3 -7.10 28.33 -20.38
C PRO A 3 -6.36 28.70 -19.08
N THR A 4 -5.84 29.92 -19.00
CA THR A 4 -5.14 30.45 -17.81
C THR A 4 -6.08 30.67 -16.61
N GLU A 5 -7.32 31.08 -16.85
CA GLU A 5 -8.35 31.23 -15.81
C GLU A 5 -8.80 29.86 -15.30
N ARG A 6 -8.93 28.89 -16.21
CA ARG A 6 -9.30 27.51 -15.86
C ARG A 6 -8.24 26.84 -14.98
N VAL A 7 -6.95 27.06 -15.27
CA VAL A 7 -5.84 26.58 -14.45
C VAL A 7 -5.86 27.24 -13.06
N ARG A 8 -6.04 28.57 -12.99
CA ARG A 8 -6.13 29.29 -11.70
C ARG A 8 -7.33 28.87 -10.86
N GLU A 9 -8.48 28.59 -11.48
CA GLU A 9 -9.64 28.08 -10.74
C GLU A 9 -9.43 26.65 -10.26
N MET A 10 -8.81 25.78 -11.07
CA MET A 10 -8.41 24.44 -10.64
C MET A 10 -7.42 24.50 -9.47
N GLU A 11 -6.41 25.36 -9.53
CA GLU A 11 -5.46 25.57 -8.43
C GLU A 11 -6.15 26.05 -7.14
N LYS A 12 -7.11 26.96 -7.26
CA LYS A 12 -7.93 27.44 -6.12
C LYS A 12 -8.82 26.33 -5.55
N MET A 13 -9.37 25.45 -6.40
CA MET A 13 -10.16 24.29 -5.96
C MET A 13 -9.26 23.25 -5.27
N VAL A 14 -8.09 22.93 -5.84
CA VAL A 14 -7.10 22.01 -5.24
C VAL A 14 -6.68 22.53 -3.87
N ASN A 15 -6.29 23.80 -3.75
CA ASN A 15 -5.86 24.42 -2.49
C ASN A 15 -6.95 24.49 -1.40
N ARG A 16 -8.21 24.23 -1.74
CA ARG A 16 -9.34 24.15 -0.79
C ARG A 16 -9.78 22.73 -0.51
N SER A 17 -9.29 21.75 -1.27
CA SER A 17 -9.71 20.36 -1.12
C SER A 17 -9.05 19.73 0.08
N HIS A 18 -9.85 19.09 0.92
CA HIS A 18 -9.42 18.39 2.12
C HIS A 18 -9.64 16.88 1.95
N VAL A 19 -8.57 16.13 2.10
CA VAL A 19 -8.55 14.68 1.91
C VAL A 19 -8.31 13.99 3.25
N LEU A 20 -9.14 13.01 3.57
CA LEU A 20 -8.97 12.12 4.70
C LEU A 20 -8.25 10.85 4.23
N VAL A 21 -7.17 10.45 4.89
CA VAL A 21 -6.42 9.24 4.54
C VAL A 21 -6.52 8.23 5.67
N VAL A 22 -7.04 7.04 5.36
CA VAL A 22 -7.39 5.99 6.33
C VAL A 22 -6.64 4.70 6.04
N PRO A 23 -5.45 4.49 6.63
CA PRO A 23 -4.68 3.26 6.47
C PRO A 23 -5.18 2.15 7.41
N LEU A 24 -4.90 0.89 7.06
CA LEU A 24 -4.91 -0.19 8.03
C LEU A 24 -3.82 0.07 9.08
N PRO A 25 -4.07 -0.17 10.39
CA PRO A 25 -3.13 0.17 11.47
C PRO A 25 -1.94 -0.79 11.56
N GLY A 26 -1.17 -0.87 10.49
CA GLY A 26 0.07 -1.62 10.34
C GLY A 26 1.14 -0.81 9.60
N ALA A 27 2.41 -0.99 9.95
CA ALA A 27 3.50 -0.18 9.40
C ALA A 27 3.61 -0.29 7.86
N GLY A 28 3.36 -1.49 7.30
CA GLY A 28 3.36 -1.73 5.85
C GLY A 28 2.28 -0.94 5.09
N HIS A 29 1.21 -0.54 5.76
CA HIS A 29 0.09 0.22 5.21
C HIS A 29 0.21 1.71 5.53
N ILE A 30 0.56 2.04 6.77
CA ILE A 30 0.75 3.42 7.23
C ILE A 30 1.85 4.13 6.43
N ASN A 31 3.02 3.50 6.28
CA ASN A 31 4.18 4.15 5.68
C ASN A 31 3.94 4.57 4.21
N PRO A 32 3.50 3.70 3.29
CA PRO A 32 3.26 4.11 1.91
C PRO A 32 2.17 5.18 1.79
N MET A 33 1.08 5.06 2.54
CA MET A 33 0.00 6.03 2.52
C MET A 33 0.42 7.38 3.13
N LEU A 34 1.31 7.39 4.13
CA LEU A 34 1.89 8.61 4.68
C LEU A 34 2.82 9.31 3.66
N GLN A 35 3.63 8.55 2.92
CA GLN A 35 4.46 9.12 1.85
C GLN A 35 3.60 9.71 0.72
N PHE A 36 2.52 9.01 0.35
CA PHE A 36 1.56 9.55 -0.61
C PHE A 36 0.89 10.83 -0.10
N SER A 37 0.51 10.87 1.17
CA SER A 37 -0.05 12.06 1.83
C SER A 37 0.89 13.26 1.74
N ARG A 38 2.20 13.06 1.92
CA ARG A 38 3.20 14.12 1.74
C ARG A 38 3.22 14.66 0.32
N ARG A 39 3.06 13.79 -0.69
CA ARG A 39 2.95 14.20 -2.10
C ARG A 39 1.67 15.01 -2.35
N LEU A 40 0.55 14.61 -1.75
CA LEU A 40 -0.71 15.38 -1.85
C LEU A 40 -0.55 16.78 -1.24
N VAL A 41 0.04 16.89 -0.06
CA VAL A 41 0.33 18.18 0.58
C VAL A 41 1.26 19.04 -0.29
N SER A 42 2.30 18.46 -0.90
CA SER A 42 3.19 19.20 -1.80
C SER A 42 2.49 19.71 -3.07
N LYS A 43 1.32 19.16 -3.39
CA LYS A 43 0.44 19.61 -4.48
C LYS A 43 -0.65 20.58 -4.00
N GLY A 44 -0.59 21.03 -2.75
CA GLY A 44 -1.49 22.04 -2.20
C GLY A 44 -2.76 21.49 -1.56
N LEU A 45 -2.96 20.16 -1.47
CA LEU A 45 -4.12 19.61 -0.80
C LEU A 45 -3.94 19.67 0.72
N LYS A 46 -5.03 19.91 1.45
CA LYS A 46 -5.07 19.67 2.88
C LYS A 46 -5.26 18.18 3.14
N VAL A 47 -4.46 17.60 4.02
CA VAL A 47 -4.54 16.18 4.34
C VAL A 47 -4.69 15.99 5.84
N THR A 48 -5.70 15.21 6.24
CA THR A 48 -5.80 14.61 7.58
C THR A 48 -5.54 13.12 7.47
N PHE A 49 -4.52 12.66 8.17
CA PHE A 49 -4.13 11.25 8.23
C PHE A 49 -4.70 10.63 9.49
N VAL A 50 -5.46 9.56 9.33
CA VAL A 50 -6.18 8.89 10.42
C VAL A 50 -5.33 7.75 10.96
N ILE A 51 -5.18 7.70 12.27
CA ILE A 51 -4.53 6.63 13.01
C ILE A 51 -5.45 6.11 14.11
N THR A 52 -5.16 4.94 14.69
CA THR A 52 -5.93 4.50 15.87
C THR A 52 -5.51 5.29 17.10
N LYS A 53 -6.41 5.39 18.06
CA LYS A 53 -6.13 6.05 19.36
C LYS A 53 -4.94 5.41 20.07
N PHE A 54 -4.79 4.07 19.98
CA PHE A 54 -3.64 3.38 20.54
C PHE A 54 -2.32 3.82 19.91
N ILE A 55 -2.24 3.89 18.55
CA ILE A 55 -1.04 4.33 17.87
C ILE A 55 -0.68 5.78 18.25
N SER A 56 -1.67 6.66 18.34
CA SER A 56 -1.47 8.04 18.76
C SER A 56 -0.89 8.14 20.18
N LYS A 57 -1.46 7.41 21.13
CA LYS A 57 -1.00 7.37 22.52
C LYS A 57 0.40 6.73 22.64
N SER A 58 0.58 5.54 22.08
CA SER A 58 1.80 4.74 22.25
C SER A 58 3.04 5.41 21.65
N ARG A 59 2.88 6.17 20.58
CA ARG A 59 3.96 6.90 19.92
C ARG A 59 4.06 8.36 20.35
N GLN A 60 3.20 8.81 21.29
CA GLN A 60 3.12 10.20 21.78
C GLN A 60 3.05 11.20 20.62
N LEU A 61 2.27 10.86 19.60
CA LEU A 61 2.14 11.70 18.41
C LEU A 61 1.29 12.94 18.75
N GLY A 62 1.79 14.10 18.29
CA GLY A 62 1.01 15.34 18.33
C GLY A 62 -0.12 15.33 17.30
N SER A 63 -0.76 16.49 17.14
CA SER A 63 -1.87 16.65 16.17
C SER A 63 -1.44 16.72 14.71
N SER A 64 -0.14 16.63 14.41
CA SER A 64 0.38 16.70 13.03
C SER A 64 1.75 16.03 12.88
N ILE A 65 2.04 15.61 11.64
CA ILE A 65 3.37 15.19 11.18
C ILE A 65 3.77 16.14 10.04
N GLY A 66 4.61 17.12 10.31
CA GLY A 66 4.88 18.20 9.36
C GLY A 66 3.60 18.96 9.01
N SER A 67 3.28 19.08 7.74
CA SER A 67 2.05 19.74 7.25
C SER A 67 0.83 18.81 7.16
N ILE A 68 0.96 17.55 7.56
CA ILE A 68 -0.14 16.59 7.58
C ILE A 68 -0.80 16.64 8.96
N GLN A 69 -2.10 16.94 9.00
CA GLN A 69 -2.88 16.87 10.23
C GLN A 69 -3.11 15.41 10.63
N LEU A 70 -3.01 15.11 11.92
CA LEU A 70 -3.37 13.80 12.47
C LEU A 70 -4.72 13.87 13.16
N ASP A 71 -5.51 12.83 12.99
CA ASP A 71 -6.72 12.61 13.78
C ASP A 71 -6.89 11.11 14.08
N THR A 72 -7.82 10.76 14.97
CA THR A 72 -7.91 9.40 15.50
C THR A 72 -9.30 8.82 15.35
N ILE A 73 -9.34 7.50 15.10
CA ILE A 73 -10.51 6.65 15.24
C ILE A 73 -10.23 5.58 16.31
N SER A 74 -11.27 4.92 16.80
CA SER A 74 -11.12 3.72 17.63
C SER A 74 -11.20 2.48 16.75
N ASP A 75 -10.37 1.50 17.06
CA ASP A 75 -10.43 0.13 16.54
C ASP A 75 -11.08 -0.83 17.56
N GLY A 76 -11.55 -0.28 18.69
CA GLY A 76 -12.12 -1.03 19.83
C GLY A 76 -11.07 -1.49 20.83
N TYR A 77 -9.79 -1.28 20.56
CA TYR A 77 -8.66 -1.64 21.42
C TYR A 77 -7.76 -0.42 21.70
N ASP A 78 -8.36 0.63 22.23
CA ASP A 78 -7.72 1.94 22.47
C ASP A 78 -6.50 1.89 23.42
N ASP A 79 -6.31 0.78 24.15
CA ASP A 79 -5.16 0.54 25.02
C ASP A 79 -4.18 -0.51 24.49
N GLY A 80 -4.43 -1.05 23.29
CA GLY A 80 -3.49 -1.84 22.53
C GLY A 80 -3.99 -3.21 22.06
N PHE A 81 -3.37 -3.67 20.99
CA PHE A 81 -3.65 -4.95 20.32
C PHE A 81 -3.60 -6.17 21.28
N ASN A 82 -2.75 -6.13 22.31
CA ASN A 82 -2.61 -7.24 23.25
C ASN A 82 -3.94 -7.59 23.98
N GLN A 83 -4.88 -6.65 24.06
CA GLN A 83 -6.21 -6.89 24.64
C GLN A 83 -7.08 -7.78 23.75
N ALA A 84 -6.82 -7.81 22.44
CA ALA A 84 -7.52 -8.66 21.50
C ALA A 84 -7.10 -10.13 21.60
N GLY A 85 -5.88 -10.40 22.08
CA GLY A 85 -5.30 -11.72 22.17
C GLY A 85 -4.87 -12.34 20.83
N SER A 86 -5.58 -12.07 19.75
CA SER A 86 -5.27 -12.55 18.39
C SER A 86 -5.82 -11.60 17.31
N TRP A 87 -5.45 -11.89 16.05
CA TRP A 87 -5.90 -11.10 14.90
C TRP A 87 -7.41 -11.17 14.67
N GLU A 88 -8.05 -12.29 14.88
CA GLU A 88 -9.46 -12.48 14.54
C GLU A 88 -10.39 -11.58 15.36
N PRO A 89 -10.33 -11.54 16.70
CA PRO A 89 -11.10 -10.58 17.51
C PRO A 89 -10.74 -9.12 17.18
N TYR A 90 -9.47 -8.84 16.89
CA TYR A 90 -9.03 -7.49 16.52
C TYR A 90 -9.70 -7.02 15.24
N LEU A 91 -9.64 -7.81 14.16
CA LEU A 91 -10.25 -7.46 12.88
C LEU A 91 -11.77 -7.36 12.97
N SER A 92 -12.41 -8.24 13.77
CA SER A 92 -13.84 -8.14 14.04
C SER A 92 -14.19 -6.81 14.73
N SER A 93 -13.45 -6.44 15.75
CA SER A 93 -13.66 -5.17 16.46
C SER A 93 -13.42 -3.95 15.57
N LEU A 94 -12.35 -3.96 14.79
CA LEU A 94 -12.05 -2.90 13.82
C LEU A 94 -13.17 -2.74 12.80
N HIS A 95 -13.78 -3.84 12.36
CA HIS A 95 -14.94 -3.84 11.44
C HIS A 95 -16.20 -3.27 12.12
N ASP A 96 -16.41 -3.51 13.41
CA ASP A 96 -17.61 -3.09 14.12
C ASP A 96 -17.53 -1.66 14.66
N VAL A 97 -16.36 -1.22 15.09
CA VAL A 97 -16.12 0.08 15.77
C VAL A 97 -15.58 1.12 14.79
N GLY A 98 -14.73 0.69 13.85
CA GLY A 98 -14.09 1.57 12.87
C GLY A 98 -15.08 2.44 12.07
N PRO A 99 -16.12 1.85 11.44
CA PRO A 99 -17.10 2.62 10.68
C PRO A 99 -17.80 3.71 11.49
N LYS A 100 -18.17 3.41 12.74
CA LYS A 100 -18.87 4.33 13.64
C LYS A 100 -17.99 5.54 13.97
N THR A 101 -16.75 5.27 14.37
CA THR A 101 -15.81 6.32 14.78
C THR A 101 -15.29 7.12 13.59
N LEU A 102 -15.17 6.51 12.40
CA LEU A 102 -14.88 7.22 11.16
C LEU A 102 -16.05 8.14 10.75
N SER A 103 -17.30 7.67 10.87
CA SER A 103 -18.49 8.48 10.61
C SER A 103 -18.58 9.67 11.53
N GLU A 104 -18.27 9.50 12.84
CA GLU A 104 -18.22 10.60 13.81
C GLU A 104 -17.12 11.61 13.44
N LEU A 105 -15.96 11.13 13.05
CA LEU A 105 -14.84 11.96 12.60
C LEU A 105 -15.23 12.79 11.37
N ILE A 106 -15.78 12.18 10.34
CA ILE A 106 -16.21 12.88 9.11
C ILE A 106 -17.28 13.90 9.45
N ARG A 107 -18.30 13.57 10.24
CA ARG A 107 -19.37 14.49 10.65
C ARG A 107 -18.81 15.74 11.34
N ARG A 108 -17.81 15.57 12.21
CA ARG A 108 -17.15 16.68 12.90
C ARG A 108 -16.46 17.63 11.89
N TYR A 109 -15.83 17.08 10.86
CA TYR A 109 -15.19 17.87 9.81
C TYR A 109 -16.23 18.56 8.90
N GLN A 110 -17.33 17.92 8.57
CA GLN A 110 -18.38 18.50 7.70
C GLN A 110 -19.04 19.74 8.31
N THR A 111 -19.03 19.85 9.64
CA THR A 111 -19.53 21.04 10.38
C THR A 111 -18.44 22.07 10.66
N SER A 112 -17.20 21.82 10.26
CA SER A 112 -16.05 22.71 10.48
C SER A 112 -15.83 23.68 9.31
N SER A 113 -14.89 24.61 9.49
CA SER A 113 -14.42 25.51 8.42
C SER A 113 -13.61 24.80 7.32
N SER A 114 -13.36 23.51 7.45
CA SER A 114 -12.56 22.72 6.51
C SER A 114 -13.17 21.33 6.32
N PRO A 115 -14.30 21.22 5.61
CA PRO A 115 -14.97 19.96 5.38
C PRO A 115 -14.10 19.00 4.55
N ILE A 116 -14.30 17.69 4.77
CA ILE A 116 -13.68 16.62 3.96
C ILE A 116 -14.39 16.57 2.60
N HIS A 117 -13.64 16.40 1.53
CA HIS A 117 -14.14 16.27 0.16
C HIS A 117 -13.90 14.85 -0.40
N ALA A 118 -12.84 14.19 0.05
CA ALA A 118 -12.50 12.85 -0.41
C ALA A 118 -11.88 12.01 0.71
N VAL A 119 -12.07 10.70 0.61
CA VAL A 119 -11.44 9.70 1.48
C VAL A 119 -10.53 8.81 0.63
N ILE A 120 -9.27 8.70 1.02
CA ILE A 120 -8.34 7.69 0.49
C ILE A 120 -8.22 6.61 1.56
N TYR A 121 -8.60 5.41 1.23
CA TYR A 121 -8.66 4.32 2.20
C TYR A 121 -7.88 3.09 1.74
N GLU A 122 -7.35 2.35 2.68
CA GLU A 122 -6.77 1.04 2.42
C GLU A 122 -7.89 0.03 2.17
N PRO A 123 -7.87 -0.73 1.05
CA PRO A 123 -8.99 -1.62 0.66
C PRO A 123 -9.35 -2.70 1.68
N PHE A 124 -8.41 -3.11 2.54
CA PHE A 124 -8.74 -4.01 3.66
C PHE A 124 -9.76 -3.41 4.64
N LEU A 125 -9.95 -2.09 4.58
CA LEU A 125 -10.99 -1.36 5.30
C LEU A 125 -12.16 -1.06 4.34
N ALA A 126 -12.70 -2.08 3.66
CA ALA A 126 -13.77 -1.92 2.67
C ALA A 126 -14.97 -1.09 3.22
N TRP A 127 -15.24 -1.19 4.51
CA TRP A 127 -16.26 -0.38 5.19
C TRP A 127 -15.98 1.13 5.17
N ALA A 128 -14.73 1.55 4.99
CA ALA A 128 -14.42 2.99 4.89
C ALA A 128 -14.94 3.60 3.59
N LEU A 129 -15.05 2.82 2.51
CA LEU A 129 -15.71 3.21 1.28
C LEU A 129 -17.21 3.46 1.51
N ASP A 130 -17.89 2.52 2.16
CA ASP A 130 -19.32 2.66 2.42
C ASP A 130 -19.59 3.91 3.29
N VAL A 131 -18.80 4.12 4.34
CA VAL A 131 -18.86 5.35 5.15
C VAL A 131 -18.63 6.60 4.30
N ALA A 132 -17.63 6.63 3.42
CA ALA A 132 -17.38 7.79 2.56
C ALA A 132 -18.60 8.08 1.65
N LYS A 133 -19.19 7.04 1.07
CA LYS A 133 -20.35 7.16 0.19
C LYS A 133 -21.62 7.62 0.93
N ASP A 134 -21.82 7.20 2.18
CA ASP A 134 -22.92 7.67 3.03
C ASP A 134 -22.88 9.18 3.27
N PHE A 135 -21.68 9.78 3.24
CA PHE A 135 -21.49 11.24 3.31
C PHE A 135 -21.41 11.92 1.95
N GLY A 136 -21.62 11.21 0.84
CA GLY A 136 -21.52 11.75 -0.53
C GLY A 136 -20.09 12.18 -0.91
N LEU A 137 -19.07 11.61 -0.28
CA LEU A 137 -17.69 11.95 -0.52
C LEU A 137 -17.12 11.12 -1.70
N PHE A 138 -16.14 11.71 -2.38
CA PHE A 138 -15.29 10.92 -3.27
C PHE A 138 -14.45 9.92 -2.47
N ALA A 139 -14.22 8.75 -3.04
CA ALA A 139 -13.46 7.71 -2.39
C ALA A 139 -12.43 7.07 -3.34
N ALA A 140 -11.18 6.94 -2.87
CA ALA A 140 -10.12 6.28 -3.59
C ALA A 140 -9.57 5.10 -2.78
N ALA A 141 -9.63 3.91 -3.36
CA ALA A 141 -8.99 2.72 -2.81
C ALA A 141 -7.47 2.81 -3.06
N PHE A 142 -6.66 2.65 -2.02
CA PHE A 142 -5.20 2.70 -2.12
C PHE A 142 -4.62 1.33 -1.77
N PHE A 143 -4.29 0.55 -2.78
CA PHE A 143 -3.63 -0.74 -2.63
C PHE A 143 -2.15 -0.54 -2.32
N THR A 144 -1.72 -1.10 -1.20
CA THR A 144 -0.34 -0.96 -0.69
C THR A 144 0.60 -2.06 -1.20
N HIS A 145 0.06 -3.15 -1.71
CA HIS A 145 0.82 -4.23 -2.34
C HIS A 145 1.23 -3.90 -3.79
N ALA A 146 2.05 -4.78 -4.37
CA ALA A 146 2.33 -4.79 -5.79
C ALA A 146 1.07 -5.22 -6.58
N CYS A 147 0.93 -4.73 -7.82
CA CYS A 147 -0.23 -5.03 -8.66
C CYS A 147 -0.42 -6.53 -8.89
N ALA A 148 0.67 -7.27 -9.09
CA ALA A 148 0.64 -8.72 -9.27
C ALA A 148 0.00 -9.44 -8.08
N VAL A 149 0.31 -9.05 -6.84
CA VAL A 149 -0.25 -9.63 -5.62
C VAL A 149 -1.75 -9.36 -5.54
N ASP A 150 -2.16 -8.11 -5.75
CA ASP A 150 -3.57 -7.73 -5.72
C ASP A 150 -4.36 -8.42 -6.84
N TYR A 151 -3.73 -8.62 -8.01
CA TYR A 151 -4.34 -9.33 -9.11
C TYR A 151 -4.50 -10.84 -8.86
N ILE A 152 -3.54 -11.48 -8.15
CA ILE A 152 -3.71 -12.86 -7.68
C ILE A 152 -4.92 -12.96 -6.74
N PHE A 153 -5.03 -12.06 -5.77
CA PHE A 153 -6.18 -12.03 -4.86
C PHE A 153 -7.50 -11.72 -5.58
N TYR A 154 -7.48 -10.86 -6.60
CA TYR A 154 -8.64 -10.59 -7.43
C TYR A 154 -9.14 -11.86 -8.15
N ASN A 155 -8.21 -12.64 -8.73
CA ASN A 155 -8.55 -13.91 -9.38
C ASN A 155 -9.09 -14.94 -8.38
N VAL A 156 -8.61 -14.95 -7.14
CA VAL A 156 -9.16 -15.79 -6.08
C VAL A 156 -10.58 -15.35 -5.72
N TYR A 157 -10.79 -14.04 -5.52
CA TYR A 157 -12.11 -13.50 -5.18
C TYR A 157 -13.18 -13.81 -6.24
N HIS A 158 -12.80 -13.79 -7.51
CA HIS A 158 -13.70 -14.11 -8.63
C HIS A 158 -13.70 -15.60 -9.00
N GLU A 159 -13.14 -16.48 -8.16
CA GLU A 159 -13.10 -17.94 -8.35
C GLU A 159 -12.39 -18.42 -9.62
N VAL A 160 -11.62 -17.55 -10.27
CA VAL A 160 -10.76 -17.92 -11.41
C VAL A 160 -9.58 -18.76 -10.90
N LEU A 161 -9.02 -18.39 -9.77
CA LEU A 161 -8.03 -19.19 -9.04
C LEU A 161 -8.66 -19.75 -7.75
N LYS A 162 -8.74 -21.06 -7.66
CA LYS A 162 -9.36 -21.74 -6.49
C LYS A 162 -8.36 -21.89 -5.35
N MET A 163 -8.82 -21.65 -4.13
CA MET A 163 -8.05 -21.92 -2.90
C MET A 163 -8.49 -23.23 -2.24
N PRO A 164 -7.59 -23.97 -1.57
CA PRO A 164 -6.13 -23.80 -1.59
C PRO A 164 -5.54 -24.21 -2.93
N VAL A 165 -4.51 -23.47 -3.39
CA VAL A 165 -3.72 -23.92 -4.53
C VAL A 165 -2.79 -25.02 -4.07
N SER A 166 -3.00 -26.24 -4.60
CA SER A 166 -2.27 -27.44 -4.19
C SER A 166 -1.40 -28.04 -5.30
N SER A 167 -1.53 -27.52 -6.53
CA SER A 167 -0.77 -28.00 -7.68
C SER A 167 -0.21 -26.81 -8.49
N THR A 168 1.02 -26.94 -8.97
CA THR A 168 1.73 -25.96 -9.78
C THR A 168 2.38 -26.63 -11.00
N PRO A 169 2.79 -25.89 -12.02
CA PRO A 169 2.72 -24.42 -12.11
C PRO A 169 1.29 -23.89 -12.37
N VAL A 170 1.02 -22.69 -11.89
CA VAL A 170 -0.23 -21.95 -12.15
C VAL A 170 0.02 -20.87 -13.19
N LEU A 171 -0.83 -20.82 -14.21
CA LEU A 171 -0.84 -19.73 -15.18
C LEU A 171 -2.00 -18.79 -14.85
N ILE A 172 -1.67 -17.50 -14.65
CA ILE A 172 -2.64 -16.42 -14.51
C ILE A 172 -2.44 -15.47 -15.68
N GLU A 173 -3.49 -15.25 -16.48
CA GLU A 173 -3.41 -14.32 -17.62
C GLU A 173 -2.95 -12.92 -17.14
N GLY A 174 -1.97 -12.36 -17.82
CA GLY A 174 -1.41 -11.04 -17.48
C GLY A 174 -0.26 -11.07 -16.46
N LEU A 175 0.04 -12.23 -15.87
CA LEU A 175 1.30 -12.41 -15.16
C LEU A 175 2.34 -13.05 -16.09
N PRO A 176 3.56 -12.51 -16.14
CA PRO A 176 4.57 -12.90 -17.15
C PRO A 176 5.15 -14.29 -16.95
N LEU A 177 4.88 -14.94 -15.82
CA LEU A 177 5.51 -16.18 -15.41
C LEU A 177 4.48 -17.23 -15.01
N LEU A 178 4.85 -18.50 -15.18
CA LEU A 178 4.21 -19.63 -14.51
C LEU A 178 4.60 -19.59 -13.04
N LEU A 179 3.60 -19.58 -12.15
CA LEU A 179 3.81 -19.44 -10.72
C LEU A 179 3.90 -20.80 -10.05
N GLU A 180 4.93 -20.99 -9.24
CA GLU A 180 5.07 -22.11 -8.33
C GLU A 180 4.42 -21.76 -6.98
N LEU A 181 4.25 -22.77 -6.08
CA LEU A 181 3.61 -22.52 -4.76
C LEU A 181 4.30 -21.43 -3.95
N GLN A 182 5.62 -21.31 -4.06
CA GLN A 182 6.43 -20.33 -3.36
C GLN A 182 6.26 -18.90 -3.89
N ASP A 183 5.76 -18.75 -5.11
CA ASP A 183 5.54 -17.45 -5.75
C ASP A 183 4.14 -16.89 -5.41
N LEU A 184 3.28 -17.74 -4.83
CA LEU A 184 1.93 -17.37 -4.45
C LEU A 184 1.87 -16.79 -3.03
N PRO A 185 0.96 -15.83 -2.77
CA PRO A 185 0.73 -15.36 -1.42
C PRO A 185 0.36 -16.50 -0.47
N THR A 186 0.91 -16.50 0.75
CA THR A 186 0.71 -17.58 1.74
C THR A 186 -0.77 -17.88 1.99
N PHE A 187 -1.62 -16.86 1.98
CA PHE A 187 -3.07 -17.03 2.22
C PHE A 187 -3.78 -17.81 1.10
N VAL A 188 -3.21 -17.82 -0.10
CA VAL A 188 -3.76 -18.57 -1.24
C VAL A 188 -3.36 -20.05 -1.16
N VAL A 189 -2.20 -20.34 -0.61
CA VAL A 189 -1.66 -21.71 -0.48
C VAL A 189 -2.15 -22.37 0.82
N LEU A 190 -2.20 -21.63 1.92
CA LEU A 190 -2.53 -22.12 3.26
C LEU A 190 -3.71 -21.34 3.88
N PRO A 191 -4.89 -21.28 3.24
CA PRO A 191 -6.00 -20.45 3.71
C PRO A 191 -6.50 -20.86 5.11
N ASP A 192 -6.52 -22.14 5.43
CA ASP A 192 -7.01 -22.65 6.71
C ASP A 192 -6.12 -22.25 7.91
N SER A 193 -4.84 -21.94 7.64
CA SER A 193 -3.92 -21.45 8.67
C SER A 193 -4.13 -19.96 9.00
N TYR A 194 -4.83 -19.22 8.14
CA TYR A 194 -4.97 -17.76 8.24
C TYR A 194 -6.40 -17.29 7.90
N PRO A 195 -7.46 -17.85 8.50
CA PRO A 195 -8.85 -17.60 8.07
C PRO A 195 -9.26 -16.12 8.17
N ALA A 196 -8.85 -15.42 9.23
CA ALA A 196 -9.14 -14.00 9.41
C ALA A 196 -8.45 -13.12 8.34
N ASN A 197 -7.21 -13.44 7.99
CA ASN A 197 -6.47 -12.73 6.95
C ASN A 197 -7.08 -12.99 5.57
N VAL A 198 -7.47 -14.23 5.27
CA VAL A 198 -8.17 -14.58 4.02
C VAL A 198 -9.46 -13.78 3.90
N LYS A 199 -10.31 -13.79 4.95
CA LYS A 199 -11.56 -13.04 4.97
C LYS A 199 -11.32 -11.54 4.72
N MET A 200 -10.35 -10.94 5.40
CA MET A 200 -9.98 -9.53 5.23
C MET A 200 -9.48 -9.27 3.80
N THR A 201 -8.58 -10.12 3.28
CA THR A 201 -8.02 -9.96 1.93
C THR A 201 -9.10 -10.08 0.86
N MET A 202 -10.05 -11.00 1.01
CA MET A 202 -11.15 -11.12 0.05
C MET A 202 -12.13 -9.95 0.14
N SER A 203 -12.37 -9.41 1.33
CA SER A 203 -13.32 -8.30 1.53
C SER A 203 -12.92 -7.01 0.80
N GLN A 204 -11.65 -6.84 0.44
CA GLN A 204 -11.16 -5.65 -0.28
C GLN A 204 -11.80 -5.45 -1.67
N PHE A 205 -12.37 -6.51 -2.25
CA PHE A 205 -13.00 -6.46 -3.57
C PHE A 205 -14.53 -6.37 -3.49
N ALA A 206 -15.14 -6.52 -2.31
CA ALA A 206 -16.58 -6.70 -2.16
C ALA A 206 -17.42 -5.47 -2.62
N ASN A 207 -16.86 -4.27 -2.54
CA ASN A 207 -17.52 -3.03 -2.93
C ASN A 207 -16.62 -2.12 -3.77
N LEU A 208 -15.51 -2.65 -4.30
CA LEU A 208 -14.47 -1.87 -4.98
C LEU A 208 -15.00 -1.14 -6.23
N ASP A 209 -16.04 -1.67 -6.86
CA ASP A 209 -16.77 -1.09 -7.99
C ASP A 209 -17.43 0.26 -7.67
N LYS A 210 -17.66 0.56 -6.38
CA LYS A 210 -18.21 1.85 -5.93
C LYS A 210 -17.14 2.93 -5.70
N ALA A 211 -15.86 2.57 -5.73
CA ALA A 211 -14.77 3.53 -5.59
C ALA A 211 -14.66 4.42 -6.83
N ASP A 212 -14.41 5.72 -6.64
CA ASP A 212 -14.23 6.65 -7.76
C ASP A 212 -12.85 6.46 -8.42
N TRP A 213 -11.85 6.04 -7.64
CA TRP A 213 -10.50 5.74 -8.14
C TRP A 213 -9.90 4.56 -7.41
N ILE A 214 -9.07 3.83 -8.13
CA ILE A 214 -8.25 2.75 -7.62
C ILE A 214 -6.79 3.12 -7.84
N LEU A 215 -6.04 3.24 -6.75
CA LEU A 215 -4.65 3.66 -6.72
C LEU A 215 -3.80 2.44 -6.34
N ILE A 216 -2.79 2.12 -7.13
CA ILE A 216 -1.88 1.00 -6.85
C ILE A 216 -0.46 1.52 -6.61
N ASN A 217 0.17 1.02 -5.55
CA ASN A 217 1.52 1.40 -5.12
C ASN A 217 2.60 0.77 -6.00
N THR A 218 2.50 0.95 -7.29
CA THR A 218 3.50 0.54 -8.27
C THR A 218 3.70 1.64 -9.32
N PHE A 219 4.63 1.48 -10.26
CA PHE A 219 4.73 2.30 -11.45
C PHE A 219 4.59 1.43 -12.70
N TYR A 220 3.97 1.98 -13.72
CA TYR A 220 3.52 1.24 -14.90
C TYR A 220 4.62 0.37 -15.53
N LYS A 221 5.84 0.89 -15.71
CA LYS A 221 6.93 0.13 -16.36
C LYS A 221 7.42 -1.08 -15.54
N LEU A 222 7.15 -1.13 -14.25
CA LEU A 222 7.56 -2.25 -13.40
C LEU A 222 6.64 -3.46 -13.59
N GLU A 223 5.34 -3.22 -13.77
CA GLU A 223 4.30 -4.25 -13.80
C GLU A 223 3.32 -4.04 -14.96
N CYS A 224 3.81 -3.57 -16.12
CA CYS A 224 2.94 -3.14 -17.22
C CYS A 224 1.94 -4.22 -17.69
N GLU A 225 2.36 -5.47 -17.79
CA GLU A 225 1.50 -6.56 -18.27
C GLU A 225 0.31 -6.83 -17.34
N VAL A 226 0.55 -6.91 -16.04
CA VAL A 226 -0.52 -7.12 -15.07
C VAL A 226 -1.36 -5.85 -14.88
N VAL A 227 -0.75 -4.66 -14.93
CA VAL A 227 -1.47 -3.39 -14.90
C VAL A 227 -2.43 -3.27 -16.08
N ASP A 228 -1.98 -3.59 -17.30
CA ASP A 228 -2.82 -3.57 -18.49
C ASP A 228 -3.96 -4.60 -18.41
N THR A 229 -3.68 -5.77 -17.85
CA THR A 229 -4.69 -6.83 -17.71
C THR A 229 -5.71 -6.47 -16.63
N MET A 230 -5.28 -6.05 -15.46
CA MET A 230 -6.17 -5.65 -14.37
C MET A 230 -6.98 -4.39 -14.74
N SER A 231 -6.42 -3.47 -15.52
CA SER A 231 -7.12 -2.26 -15.98
C SER A 231 -8.32 -2.54 -16.88
N LYS A 232 -8.42 -3.72 -17.49
CA LYS A 232 -9.58 -4.12 -18.31
C LYS A 232 -10.83 -4.39 -17.44
N VAL A 233 -10.62 -4.83 -16.20
CA VAL A 233 -11.69 -5.22 -15.26
C VAL A 233 -11.84 -4.22 -14.11
N CYS A 234 -10.79 -3.50 -13.79
CA CYS A 234 -10.72 -2.61 -12.65
C CYS A 234 -9.83 -1.41 -13.01
N PRO A 235 -10.40 -0.31 -13.56
CA PRO A 235 -9.62 0.86 -13.99
C PRO A 235 -8.79 1.42 -12.84
N LEU A 236 -7.47 1.36 -12.96
CA LEU A 236 -6.53 1.71 -11.89
C LEU A 236 -5.50 2.76 -12.34
N LEU A 237 -4.95 3.45 -11.36
CA LEU A 237 -3.89 4.42 -11.52
C LEU A 237 -2.64 3.96 -10.75
N THR A 238 -1.53 3.83 -11.45
CA THR A 238 -0.24 3.55 -10.81
C THR A 238 0.32 4.85 -10.21
N ILE A 239 0.57 4.86 -8.89
CA ILE A 239 0.95 6.07 -8.15
C ILE A 239 2.28 5.94 -7.40
N GLY A 240 2.88 4.76 -7.44
CA GLY A 240 4.09 4.42 -6.71
C GLY A 240 5.38 4.41 -7.52
N PRO A 241 6.42 3.77 -6.98
CA PRO A 241 6.43 3.34 -5.57
C PRO A 241 6.43 4.55 -4.62
N THR A 242 5.78 4.37 -3.47
CA THR A 242 5.75 5.41 -2.43
C THR A 242 6.99 5.33 -1.54
N ILE A 243 8.15 5.56 -2.16
CA ILE A 243 9.41 5.70 -1.43
C ILE A 243 9.42 6.99 -0.60
N PRO A 244 10.09 7.00 0.56
CA PRO A 244 10.22 8.20 1.37
C PRO A 244 10.72 9.40 0.56
N SER A 245 10.01 10.53 0.66
CA SER A 245 10.34 11.75 -0.08
C SER A 245 11.74 12.27 0.21
N ILE A 246 12.31 11.92 1.37
CA ILE A 246 13.68 12.24 1.76
C ILE A 246 14.72 11.71 0.76
N TYR A 247 14.45 10.63 0.05
CA TYR A 247 15.30 10.11 -1.03
C TYR A 247 15.24 10.95 -2.29
N LEU A 248 14.14 11.69 -2.46
CA LEU A 248 13.88 12.52 -3.64
C LEU A 248 14.15 14.00 -3.36
N ASP A 249 14.21 14.39 -2.08
CA ASP A 249 14.30 15.78 -1.65
C ASP A 249 15.74 16.21 -1.47
N LYS A 250 16.13 17.23 -2.25
CA LYS A 250 17.47 17.85 -2.17
C LYS A 250 17.67 18.67 -0.90
N THR A 251 16.62 18.90 -0.09
CA THR A 251 16.65 19.69 1.16
C THR A 251 17.34 18.98 2.33
N TYR A 252 17.62 17.68 2.21
CA TYR A 252 18.32 16.91 3.25
C TYR A 252 19.64 16.33 2.73
N PRO A 253 20.65 17.15 2.44
CA PRO A 253 21.91 16.71 1.84
C PRO A 253 22.62 15.65 2.70
N ALA A 254 22.62 15.80 4.02
CA ALA A 254 23.27 14.84 4.93
C ALA A 254 22.66 13.43 4.87
N ILE A 255 21.33 13.32 4.75
CA ILE A 255 20.67 12.01 4.61
C ILE A 255 20.86 11.45 3.20
N ARG A 256 20.84 12.31 2.19
CA ARG A 256 21.17 11.90 0.81
C ARG A 256 22.62 11.42 0.74
N GLU A 257 23.55 12.09 1.37
CA GLU A 257 24.95 11.66 1.46
C GLU A 257 25.12 10.35 2.22
N LEU A 258 24.39 10.17 3.33
CA LEU A 258 24.36 8.89 4.06
C LEU A 258 23.86 7.74 3.17
N LEU A 259 22.79 7.96 2.41
CA LEU A 259 22.22 6.96 1.51
C LEU A 259 23.13 6.66 0.32
N LEU A 260 23.74 7.69 -0.28
CA LEU A 260 24.70 7.51 -1.36
C LEU A 260 26.02 6.96 -0.82
N GLY A 261 26.39 7.35 0.38
CA GLY A 261 27.61 6.91 1.07
C GLY A 261 27.64 5.39 1.33
N GLN A 262 26.46 4.75 1.50
CA GLN A 262 26.41 3.27 1.59
C GLN A 262 26.92 2.56 0.33
N PHE A 263 26.96 3.25 -0.81
CA PHE A 263 27.49 2.71 -2.06
C PHE A 263 28.98 3.08 -2.29
N SER A 264 29.57 3.91 -1.44
CA SER A 264 30.93 4.43 -1.67
C SER A 264 32.00 3.33 -1.63
N ASN A 265 31.78 2.28 -0.85
CA ASN A 265 32.70 1.16 -0.66
C ASN A 265 32.10 -0.21 -0.94
N PHE A 266 30.91 -0.27 -1.56
CA PHE A 266 30.24 -1.54 -1.79
C PHE A 266 31.03 -2.47 -2.76
N LEU A 267 31.88 -1.90 -3.61
CA LEU A 267 32.79 -2.66 -4.47
C LEU A 267 33.92 -3.36 -3.71
N GLU A 268 34.23 -2.92 -2.49
CA GLU A 268 35.19 -3.54 -1.61
C GLU A 268 34.58 -4.69 -0.79
N ALA A 269 33.28 -4.78 -0.76
CA ALA A 269 32.58 -5.84 -0.05
C ALA A 269 32.82 -7.19 -0.73
N ARG A 270 33.11 -8.20 0.08
CA ARG A 270 33.26 -9.59 -0.41
C ARG A 270 31.94 -10.17 -0.89
N TRP A 271 30.82 -9.72 -0.31
CA TRP A 271 29.46 -10.18 -0.58
C TRP A 271 28.51 -9.00 -0.52
N LEU A 272 27.66 -8.85 -1.54
CA LEU A 272 26.53 -7.93 -1.53
C LEU A 272 25.24 -8.75 -1.47
N ILE A 273 24.48 -8.56 -0.41
CA ILE A 273 23.19 -9.20 -0.19
C ILE A 273 22.10 -8.19 -0.57
N TRP A 274 21.26 -8.56 -1.54
CA TRP A 274 20.20 -7.72 -2.03
C TRP A 274 18.84 -8.30 -1.64
N ASN A 275 18.00 -7.52 -0.99
CA ASN A 275 16.65 -7.91 -0.60
C ASN A 275 15.68 -7.76 -1.77
N SER A 276 15.83 -8.60 -2.77
CA SER A 276 14.97 -8.69 -3.95
C SER A 276 15.03 -10.10 -4.51
N PHE A 277 14.14 -10.43 -5.43
CA PHE A 277 14.20 -11.69 -6.18
C PHE A 277 14.41 -11.40 -7.67
N ASN A 278 15.01 -12.36 -8.33
CA ASN A 278 15.56 -12.18 -9.67
C ASN A 278 14.51 -11.75 -10.71
N GLU A 279 13.32 -12.32 -10.61
CA GLU A 279 12.22 -12.12 -11.54
C GLU A 279 11.56 -10.74 -11.37
N LEU A 280 11.66 -10.14 -10.19
CA LEU A 280 11.12 -8.80 -9.93
C LEU A 280 11.98 -7.70 -10.55
N GLU A 281 13.31 -7.87 -10.50
CA GLU A 281 14.28 -6.83 -10.90
C GLU A 281 15.33 -7.37 -11.88
N VAL A 282 14.91 -8.23 -12.83
CA VAL A 282 15.81 -8.95 -13.77
C VAL A 282 16.84 -8.03 -14.43
N GLU A 283 16.41 -6.88 -14.95
CA GLU A 283 17.32 -5.95 -15.63
C GLU A 283 18.35 -5.35 -14.67
N VAL A 284 17.89 -4.93 -13.48
CA VAL A 284 18.76 -4.36 -12.42
C VAL A 284 19.71 -5.42 -11.90
N VAL A 285 19.20 -6.61 -11.59
CA VAL A 285 20.01 -7.74 -11.09
C VAL A 285 21.05 -8.17 -12.11
N ASN A 286 20.68 -8.28 -13.38
CA ASN A 286 21.61 -8.63 -14.44
C ASN A 286 22.66 -7.54 -14.67
N TRP A 287 22.27 -6.27 -14.66
CA TRP A 287 23.21 -5.17 -14.73
C TRP A 287 24.21 -5.19 -13.55
N MET A 288 23.71 -5.43 -12.33
CA MET A 288 24.57 -5.53 -11.15
C MET A 288 25.51 -6.73 -11.20
N ARG A 289 25.04 -7.89 -11.67
CA ARG A 289 25.89 -9.09 -11.84
C ARG A 289 27.03 -8.88 -12.85
N ILE A 290 26.78 -8.12 -13.89
CA ILE A 290 27.78 -7.83 -14.92
C ILE A 290 28.81 -6.80 -14.42
N ASN A 291 28.35 -5.80 -13.67
CA ASN A 291 29.17 -4.65 -13.30
C ASN A 291 29.77 -4.72 -11.88
N ILE A 292 29.29 -5.64 -11.04
CA ILE A 292 29.71 -5.78 -9.65
C ILE A 292 30.10 -7.22 -9.37
N THR A 293 31.38 -7.48 -9.27
CA THR A 293 31.96 -8.84 -9.08
C THR A 293 31.56 -9.51 -7.76
N ALA A 294 31.19 -8.73 -6.73
CA ALA A 294 30.77 -9.24 -5.42
C ALA A 294 29.25 -9.36 -5.26
N PHE A 295 28.49 -9.19 -6.35
CA PHE A 295 27.02 -9.16 -6.28
C PHE A 295 26.43 -10.58 -6.22
N TRP A 296 25.68 -10.85 -5.15
CA TRP A 296 24.86 -12.03 -4.99
C TRP A 296 23.42 -11.62 -4.67
N CYS A 297 22.50 -11.94 -5.57
CA CYS A 297 21.08 -11.85 -5.27
C CYS A 297 20.72 -13.08 -4.43
N LEU A 298 20.52 -12.88 -3.14
CA LEU A 298 19.83 -13.86 -2.33
C LEU A 298 18.34 -13.66 -2.56
N ASN A 299 17.68 -14.65 -3.14
CA ASN A 299 16.25 -14.78 -3.01
C ASN A 299 15.95 -14.95 -1.52
N VAL A 300 15.70 -13.86 -0.81
CA VAL A 300 15.14 -13.90 0.52
C VAL A 300 13.60 -14.01 0.40
N ALA A 301 13.16 -14.96 -0.40
CA ALA A 301 11.98 -15.71 -0.06
C ALA A 301 12.41 -16.65 1.07
N LEU A 302 11.66 -16.71 2.14
CA LEU A 302 11.89 -17.58 3.31
C LEU A 302 11.85 -19.09 2.98
N PHE A 303 12.18 -19.48 1.73
CA PHE A 303 12.19 -20.85 1.25
C PHE A 303 13.45 -21.10 0.42
N PRO A 304 14.13 -22.22 0.65
CA PRO A 304 15.37 -22.56 -0.05
C PRO A 304 15.07 -22.85 -1.53
N CYS A 305 15.47 -21.96 -2.41
CA CYS A 305 15.57 -22.29 -3.82
C CYS A 305 16.63 -23.40 -3.98
N LYS A 306 16.23 -24.57 -4.44
CA LYS A 306 17.17 -25.63 -4.86
C LYS A 306 17.90 -25.15 -6.11
N GLN A 307 18.98 -24.42 -5.94
CA GLN A 307 20.01 -24.32 -6.98
C GLN A 307 21.10 -25.31 -6.65
N ASN A 308 21.36 -26.22 -7.59
CA ASN A 308 22.50 -27.11 -7.55
C ASN A 308 23.77 -26.26 -7.44
N LEU A 309 24.31 -26.20 -6.22
CA LEU A 309 25.65 -25.70 -5.98
C LEU A 309 26.63 -26.83 -6.42
N GLU A 310 27.05 -26.80 -7.68
CA GLU A 310 28.29 -27.46 -8.05
C GLU A 310 29.43 -26.57 -7.55
N TYR A 311 30.08 -27.03 -6.51
CA TYR A 311 31.36 -26.48 -6.04
C TYR A 311 32.46 -26.90 -7.00
N HIS A 312 33.11 -25.96 -7.63
CA HIS A 312 34.51 -26.09 -8.06
C HIS A 312 35.37 -25.07 -7.36
#